data_53157f3f72ae9a5de08969ea841b736f
#
_entry.id   53157f3f72ae9a5de08969ea841b736f
#
_cell.length_a   1.000
_cell.length_b   1.000
_cell.length_c   1.000
_cell.angle_alpha   90.00
_cell.angle_beta   90.00
_cell.angle_gamma   90.00
#
_symmetry.space_group_name_H-M   'P 1'
#
loop_
_entity.id
_entity.type
_entity.pdbx_description
1 polymer ?
#
loop_
_entity_poly.entity_id
_entity_poly.type
_entity_poly.pdbx_seq_one_letter_code
_entity_poly.pdbx_strand_id
1 'polypeptide(L)'
;KIILGFILIITMSFCLLEDNNYYLLFEKANNIKLYKYGKHYYYEYFMDEKKEINGNLYYVEIRKYSFGDIDTTFIRKSDINYLQFNRKTNSESILLPLIPKKGDNWLENDGSWKYEVIEENATFKTPNKNYENCILVKCKQLTSRDSDKNEEYLLYYSKDFGFVGNVDNEKNVLSYLKEIKLNTKKGDKISTK
;
A
#
# COMPACT_ATOMS: atom_id res chain seq x y z
N LYS A 1 31.77 -17.76 56.50
CA LYS A 1 30.45 -17.31 55.99
C LYS A 1 30.69 -16.78 54.59
N ILE A 2 30.33 -17.58 53.58
CA ILE A 2 30.42 -17.24 52.15
C ILE A 2 29.04 -16.73 51.77
N ILE A 3 28.97 -15.45 51.41
CA ILE A 3 27.74 -14.84 50.87
C ILE A 3 27.76 -15.09 49.35
N LEU A 4 26.93 -16.01 48.90
CA LEU A 4 26.70 -16.25 47.46
C LEU A 4 25.77 -15.16 46.94
N GLY A 5 26.31 -14.20 46.20
CA GLY A 5 25.52 -13.18 45.50
C GLY A 5 24.89 -13.79 44.25
N PHE A 6 23.59 -13.95 44.27
CA PHE A 6 22.80 -14.30 43.07
C PHE A 6 22.71 -13.05 42.18
N ILE A 7 23.47 -13.05 41.09
CA ILE A 7 23.30 -12.05 40.03
C ILE A 7 22.15 -12.52 39.14
N LEU A 8 20.99 -11.91 39.33
CA LEU A 8 19.82 -12.09 38.46
C LEU A 8 20.08 -11.35 37.14
N ILE A 9 20.53 -12.06 36.12
CA ILE A 9 20.65 -11.51 34.75
C ILE A 9 19.25 -11.48 34.19
N ILE A 10 18.62 -10.31 34.25
CA ILE A 10 17.38 -10.03 33.52
C ILE A 10 17.80 -9.84 32.07
N THR A 11 17.71 -10.90 31.27
CA THR A 11 17.76 -10.80 29.82
C THR A 11 16.47 -10.14 29.36
N MET A 12 16.48 -8.81 29.21
CA MET A 12 15.46 -8.12 28.43
C MET A 12 15.61 -8.60 27.00
N SER A 13 14.80 -9.59 26.61
CA SER A 13 14.54 -9.86 25.20
C SER A 13 13.85 -8.60 24.64
N PHE A 14 14.64 -7.71 24.08
CA PHE A 14 14.11 -6.73 23.12
C PHE A 14 13.58 -7.56 21.95
N CYS A 15 12.29 -7.84 21.98
CA CYS A 15 11.57 -8.22 20.79
C CYS A 15 11.66 -6.98 19.88
N LEU A 16 12.64 -6.99 18.99
CA LEU A 16 12.65 -6.06 17.88
C LEU A 16 11.34 -6.34 17.14
N LEU A 17 10.34 -5.49 17.37
CA LEU A 17 9.16 -5.44 16.52
C LEU A 17 9.72 -5.19 15.11
N GLU A 18 9.85 -6.25 14.31
CA GLU A 18 10.09 -6.09 12.90
C GLU A 18 9.01 -5.16 12.38
N ASP A 19 9.43 -4.01 11.90
CA ASP A 19 8.53 -3.05 11.28
C ASP A 19 8.05 -3.68 9.96
N ASN A 20 6.94 -4.43 10.05
CA ASN A 20 6.31 -5.12 8.93
C ASN A 20 5.58 -4.09 8.06
N ASN A 21 6.34 -3.20 7.48
CA ASN A 21 5.81 -2.15 6.63
C ASN A 21 5.48 -2.69 5.23
N TYR A 22 4.24 -3.13 5.05
CA TYR A 22 3.71 -3.55 3.74
C TYR A 22 3.24 -2.37 2.88
N TYR A 23 3.35 -1.16 3.39
CA TYR A 23 2.98 0.03 2.66
C TYR A 23 4.10 1.05 2.81
N LEU A 24 4.98 1.09 1.81
CA LEU A 24 6.13 1.99 1.76
C LEU A 24 5.66 3.41 1.53
N LEU A 25 5.34 4.10 2.63
CA LEU A 25 4.67 5.27 2.37
C LEU A 25 5.35 6.53 2.77
N PHE A 26 5.44 6.74 3.97
CA PHE A 26 5.47 8.08 4.46
C PHE A 26 6.88 8.54 4.79
N GLU A 27 7.76 7.60 5.03
CA GLU A 27 9.12 7.86 5.50
C GLU A 27 10.10 8.11 4.35
N LYS A 28 9.70 7.73 3.13
CA LYS A 28 10.51 7.89 1.92
C LYS A 28 9.77 8.75 0.89
N ALA A 29 9.31 9.93 1.32
CA ALA A 29 8.58 10.90 0.48
C ALA A 29 9.29 11.28 -0.84
N ASN A 30 10.57 10.93 -0.97
CA ASN A 30 11.36 11.20 -2.17
C ASN A 30 11.34 10.06 -3.21
N ASN A 31 10.59 9.00 -2.99
CA ASN A 31 10.53 7.88 -3.93
C ASN A 31 9.43 8.11 -4.96
N ILE A 32 9.78 8.02 -6.24
CA ILE A 32 8.83 7.99 -7.35
C ILE A 32 8.75 6.54 -7.82
N LYS A 33 7.59 5.94 -7.68
CA LYS A 33 7.29 4.61 -8.18
C LYS A 33 6.76 4.70 -9.60
N LEU A 34 7.32 3.93 -10.51
CA LEU A 34 6.80 3.78 -11.87
C LEU A 34 6.11 2.44 -12.01
N TYR A 35 4.84 2.46 -12.35
CA TYR A 35 4.05 1.27 -12.61
C TYR A 35 3.76 1.10 -14.10
N LYS A 36 3.81 -0.15 -14.58
CA LYS A 36 3.25 -0.55 -15.86
C LYS A 36 1.77 -0.88 -15.69
N TYR A 37 0.94 -0.47 -16.65
CA TYR A 37 -0.50 -0.72 -16.68
C TYR A 37 -0.93 -0.98 -18.13
N GLY A 38 -1.00 -2.23 -18.53
CA GLY A 38 -1.20 -2.62 -19.92
C GLY A 38 -0.16 -1.97 -20.84
N LYS A 39 -0.60 -1.22 -21.86
CA LYS A 39 0.26 -0.41 -22.75
C LYS A 39 0.67 0.93 -22.15
N HIS A 40 0.02 1.36 -21.06
CA HIS A 40 0.26 2.62 -20.38
C HIS A 40 1.22 2.46 -19.20
N TYR A 41 1.49 3.57 -18.51
CA TYR A 41 2.20 3.62 -17.25
C TYR A 41 1.66 4.76 -16.39
N TYR A 42 1.95 4.72 -15.10
CA TYR A 42 1.73 5.84 -14.19
C TYR A 42 2.89 5.97 -13.21
N TYR A 43 3.09 7.19 -12.76
CA TYR A 43 3.98 7.52 -11.65
C TYR A 43 3.16 7.72 -10.40
N GLU A 44 3.68 7.22 -9.28
CA GLU A 44 3.08 7.38 -7.96
C GLU A 44 4.15 7.93 -7.00
N TYR A 45 3.81 8.99 -6.30
CA TYR A 45 4.71 9.64 -5.35
C TYR A 45 3.92 10.40 -4.29
N PHE A 46 4.59 10.66 -3.14
CA PHE A 46 4.04 11.48 -2.08
C PHE A 46 4.53 12.91 -2.18
N MET A 47 3.65 13.85 -1.86
CA MET A 47 4.02 15.25 -1.67
C MET A 47 4.75 15.40 -0.32
N ASP A 48 5.66 16.38 -0.24
CA ASP A 48 6.35 16.71 1.02
C ASP A 48 5.37 17.29 2.05
N GLU A 49 4.33 17.97 1.60
CA GLU A 49 3.33 18.62 2.44
C GLU A 49 2.16 17.69 2.75
N LYS A 50 1.79 17.63 4.03
CA LYS A 50 0.58 16.95 4.47
C LYS A 50 -0.63 17.85 4.34
N LYS A 51 -1.80 17.25 4.21
CA LYS A 51 -3.08 17.94 4.19
C LYS A 51 -3.86 17.67 5.47
N GLU A 52 -4.28 18.71 6.15
CA GLU A 52 -5.23 18.59 7.25
C GLU A 52 -6.66 18.48 6.70
N ILE A 53 -7.39 17.46 7.16
CA ILE A 53 -8.80 17.22 6.83
C ILE A 53 -9.49 16.72 8.10
N ASN A 54 -10.55 17.41 8.52
CA ASN A 54 -11.33 17.07 9.72
C ASN A 54 -10.45 16.88 10.99
N GLY A 55 -9.41 17.72 11.17
CA GLY A 55 -8.50 17.65 12.32
C GLY A 55 -7.45 16.53 12.24
N ASN A 56 -7.39 15.75 11.16
CA ASN A 56 -6.39 14.73 10.93
C ASN A 56 -5.40 15.16 9.84
N LEU A 57 -4.13 14.78 9.99
CA LEU A 57 -3.08 15.03 9.00
C LEU A 57 -2.92 13.83 8.06
N TYR A 58 -3.05 14.07 6.77
CA TYR A 58 -2.91 13.07 5.71
C TYR A 58 -1.68 13.34 4.86
N TYR A 59 -1.01 12.28 4.47
CA TYR A 59 -0.07 12.30 3.36
C TYR A 59 -0.85 12.38 2.05
N VAL A 60 -0.32 13.15 1.11
CA VAL A 60 -0.94 13.36 -0.21
C VAL A 60 -0.19 12.51 -1.22
N GLU A 61 -0.82 11.45 -1.70
CA GLU A 61 -0.32 10.61 -2.77
C GLU A 61 -0.83 11.14 -4.11
N ILE A 62 0.07 11.29 -5.06
CA ILE A 62 -0.24 11.68 -6.43
C ILE A 62 0.03 10.51 -7.35
N ARG A 63 -0.95 10.15 -8.16
CA ARG A 63 -0.81 9.21 -9.26
C ARG A 63 -1.02 9.93 -10.59
N LYS A 64 0.04 9.98 -11.40
CA LYS A 64 0.04 10.65 -12.70
C LYS A 64 0.13 9.64 -13.83
N TYR A 65 -0.90 9.55 -14.63
CA TYR A 65 -1.00 8.62 -15.75
C TYR A 65 -0.35 9.16 -17.01
N SER A 66 0.16 8.25 -17.87
CA SER A 66 0.80 8.59 -19.15
C SER A 66 -0.14 9.23 -20.18
N PHE A 67 -1.45 9.08 -19.99
CA PHE A 67 -2.48 9.70 -20.83
C PHE A 67 -2.98 11.03 -20.30
N GLY A 68 -2.38 11.57 -19.23
CA GLY A 68 -2.60 12.93 -18.73
C GLY A 68 -3.41 13.04 -17.45
N ASP A 69 -4.17 12.03 -17.07
CA ASP A 69 -4.98 12.06 -15.85
C ASP A 69 -4.10 12.08 -14.58
N ILE A 70 -4.64 12.71 -13.54
CA ILE A 70 -4.00 12.82 -12.23
C ILE A 70 -5.03 12.46 -11.15
N ASP A 71 -4.70 11.44 -10.35
CA ASP A 71 -5.43 11.10 -9.15
C ASP A 71 -4.71 11.63 -7.91
N THR A 72 -5.47 12.04 -6.93
CA THR A 72 -4.97 12.47 -5.62
C THR A 72 -5.64 11.67 -4.52
N THR A 73 -4.85 10.99 -3.72
CA THR A 73 -5.30 10.16 -2.60
C THR A 73 -4.76 10.73 -1.29
N PHE A 74 -5.56 10.70 -0.24
CA PHE A 74 -5.19 11.15 1.10
C PHE A 74 -5.10 9.94 2.02
N ILE A 75 -3.91 9.70 2.56
CA ILE A 75 -3.63 8.50 3.34
C ILE A 75 -3.03 8.90 4.68
N ARG A 76 -3.45 8.25 5.75
CA ARG A 76 -2.81 8.34 7.06
C ARG A 76 -2.66 6.98 7.73
N LYS A 77 -1.78 6.91 8.69
CA LYS A 77 -1.62 5.76 9.57
C LYS A 77 -2.47 5.98 10.83
N SER A 78 -3.24 4.98 11.23
CA SER A 78 -3.84 4.87 12.55
C SER A 78 -3.05 3.85 13.39
N ASP A 79 -3.52 3.50 14.58
CA ASP A 79 -2.86 2.52 15.45
C ASP A 79 -2.80 1.11 14.85
N ILE A 80 -3.79 0.76 14.02
CA ILE A 80 -3.94 -0.60 13.48
C ILE A 80 -4.09 -0.68 11.95
N ASN A 81 -4.33 0.44 11.27
CA ASN A 81 -4.60 0.46 9.84
C ASN A 81 -3.92 1.62 9.12
N TYR A 82 -3.66 1.43 7.83
CA TYR A 82 -3.59 2.52 6.87
C TYR A 82 -5.01 2.88 6.44
N LEU A 83 -5.32 4.16 6.48
CA LEU A 83 -6.65 4.71 6.17
C LEU A 83 -6.55 5.62 4.95
N GLN A 84 -7.52 5.52 4.06
CA GLN A 84 -7.70 6.40 2.93
C GLN A 84 -8.95 7.26 3.11
N PHE A 85 -8.81 8.57 2.94
CA PHE A 85 -9.95 9.50 3.01
C PHE A 85 -10.64 9.61 1.65
N ASN A 86 -11.93 9.36 1.64
CA ASN A 86 -12.80 9.51 0.49
C ASN A 86 -13.52 10.87 0.56
N ARG A 87 -13.19 11.79 -0.36
CA ARG A 87 -13.78 13.13 -0.40
C ARG A 87 -15.28 13.11 -0.73
N LYS A 88 -15.77 12.12 -1.48
CA LYS A 88 -17.18 12.06 -1.89
C LYS A 88 -18.09 11.70 -0.72
N THR A 89 -17.64 10.79 0.12
CA THR A 89 -18.38 10.33 1.31
C THR A 89 -18.00 11.10 2.57
N ASN A 90 -16.96 11.96 2.50
CA ASN A 90 -16.37 12.68 3.64
C ASN A 90 -16.01 11.73 4.79
N SER A 91 -15.45 10.58 4.49
CA SER A 91 -15.18 9.52 5.46
C SER A 91 -13.91 8.75 5.11
N GLU A 92 -13.44 7.94 6.06
CA GLU A 92 -12.26 7.09 5.88
C GLU A 92 -12.65 5.64 5.59
N SER A 93 -11.90 4.98 4.73
CA SER A 93 -11.93 3.54 4.52
C SER A 93 -10.58 2.92 4.90
N ILE A 94 -10.58 1.68 5.34
CA ILE A 94 -9.35 0.92 5.54
C ILE A 94 -8.74 0.66 4.16
N LEU A 95 -7.47 1.06 4.00
CA LEU A 95 -6.68 0.75 2.82
C LEU A 95 -5.98 -0.60 2.97
N LEU A 96 -5.34 -0.80 4.14
CA LEU A 96 -4.67 -2.04 4.52
C LEU A 96 -4.45 -2.07 6.04
N PRO A 97 -4.63 -3.21 6.75
CA PRO A 97 -4.14 -3.36 8.11
C PRO A 97 -2.63 -3.14 8.21
N LEU A 98 -2.12 -2.63 9.34
CA LEU A 98 -0.67 -2.46 9.54
C LEU A 98 0.06 -3.79 9.59
N ILE A 99 -0.58 -4.82 10.14
CA ILE A 99 -0.08 -6.19 10.23
C ILE A 99 -1.13 -7.12 9.63
N PRO A 100 -1.20 -7.20 8.28
CA PRO A 100 -2.22 -8.00 7.61
C PRO A 100 -2.03 -9.48 7.92
N LYS A 101 -3.13 -10.16 8.25
CA LYS A 101 -3.17 -11.61 8.52
C LYS A 101 -4.17 -12.28 7.60
N LYS A 102 -3.87 -13.51 7.19
CA LYS A 102 -4.83 -14.33 6.43
C LYS A 102 -6.17 -14.42 7.15
N GLY A 103 -7.24 -14.09 6.44
CA GLY A 103 -8.61 -14.03 6.96
C GLY A 103 -9.06 -12.64 7.39
N ASP A 104 -8.15 -11.66 7.53
CA ASP A 104 -8.55 -10.27 7.73
C ASP A 104 -9.40 -9.81 6.56
N ASN A 105 -10.50 -9.13 6.85
CA ASN A 105 -11.38 -8.61 5.83
C ASN A 105 -12.00 -7.27 6.24
N TRP A 106 -12.31 -6.44 5.26
CA TRP A 106 -12.93 -5.15 5.48
C TRP A 106 -13.77 -4.72 4.27
N LEU A 107 -14.60 -3.72 4.48
CA LEU A 107 -15.39 -3.06 3.45
C LEU A 107 -14.91 -1.62 3.27
N GLU A 108 -15.04 -1.10 2.06
CA GLU A 108 -15.04 0.35 1.90
C GLU A 108 -16.22 0.96 2.65
N ASN A 109 -16.06 2.19 3.10
CA ASN A 109 -17.07 2.84 3.94
C ASN A 109 -18.42 3.05 3.21
N ASP A 110 -18.39 3.14 1.88
CA ASP A 110 -19.59 3.21 1.05
C ASP A 110 -20.17 1.83 0.68
N GLY A 111 -19.54 0.75 1.15
CA GLY A 111 -19.94 -0.64 0.90
C GLY A 111 -19.71 -1.11 -0.54
N SER A 112 -19.03 -0.33 -1.38
CA SER A 112 -18.85 -0.67 -2.80
C SER A 112 -17.86 -1.80 -3.04
N TRP A 113 -16.85 -1.94 -2.17
CA TRP A 113 -15.82 -2.96 -2.29
C TRP A 113 -15.61 -3.72 -0.99
N LYS A 114 -15.34 -5.02 -1.14
CA LYS A 114 -14.86 -5.89 -0.06
C LYS A 114 -13.45 -6.33 -0.33
N TYR A 115 -12.63 -6.35 0.72
CA TYR A 115 -11.25 -6.81 0.70
C TYR A 115 -11.07 -7.96 1.66
N GLU A 116 -10.17 -8.89 1.34
CA GLU A 116 -9.84 -10.05 2.18
C GLU A 116 -8.39 -10.45 1.97
N VAL A 117 -7.62 -10.60 3.04
CA VAL A 117 -6.27 -11.17 2.98
C VAL A 117 -6.39 -12.68 2.81
N ILE A 118 -6.03 -13.18 1.64
CA ILE A 118 -6.17 -14.62 1.32
C ILE A 118 -4.87 -15.40 1.47
N GLU A 119 -3.70 -14.71 1.44
CA GLU A 119 -2.39 -15.36 1.59
C GLU A 119 -1.35 -14.36 2.14
N GLU A 120 -0.44 -14.85 3.03
CA GLU A 120 0.60 -14.02 3.65
C GLU A 120 1.99 -14.17 3.01
N ASN A 121 2.22 -15.21 2.20
CA ASN A 121 3.51 -15.51 1.60
C ASN A 121 3.40 -15.75 0.10
N ALA A 122 2.55 -14.99 -0.57
CA ALA A 122 2.35 -15.11 -2.00
C ALA A 122 3.59 -14.63 -2.79
N THR A 123 3.75 -15.19 -3.99
CA THR A 123 4.74 -14.72 -4.95
C THR A 123 4.05 -14.00 -6.09
N PHE A 124 4.43 -12.75 -6.34
CA PHE A 124 3.98 -11.99 -7.50
C PHE A 124 5.05 -11.98 -8.59
N LYS A 125 4.76 -12.64 -9.70
CA LYS A 125 5.66 -12.71 -10.86
C LYS A 125 5.34 -11.59 -11.83
N THR A 126 6.35 -10.78 -12.16
CA THR A 126 6.25 -9.71 -13.16
C THR A 126 7.29 -9.90 -14.27
N PRO A 127 7.15 -9.21 -15.41
CA PRO A 127 8.16 -9.28 -16.46
C PRO A 127 9.56 -8.82 -16.03
N ASN A 128 9.67 -8.03 -14.98
CA ASN A 128 10.95 -7.45 -14.54
C ASN A 128 11.60 -8.27 -13.42
N LYS A 129 10.80 -8.73 -12.45
CA LYS A 129 11.28 -9.49 -11.29
C LYS A 129 10.14 -10.20 -10.58
N ASN A 130 10.48 -11.10 -9.67
CA ASN A 130 9.54 -11.69 -8.74
C ASN A 130 9.57 -10.92 -7.41
N TYR A 131 8.40 -10.76 -6.80
CA TYR A 131 8.25 -10.28 -5.44
C TYR A 131 7.80 -11.46 -4.58
N GLU A 132 8.66 -11.84 -3.64
CA GLU A 132 8.40 -12.93 -2.70
C GLU A 132 7.76 -12.40 -1.40
N ASN A 133 7.13 -13.29 -0.62
CA ASN A 133 6.56 -12.99 0.68
C ASN A 133 5.57 -11.80 0.62
N CYS A 134 4.77 -11.74 -0.43
CA CYS A 134 3.72 -10.74 -0.57
C CYS A 134 2.50 -11.10 0.27
N ILE A 135 1.84 -10.07 0.79
CA ILE A 135 0.45 -10.17 1.21
C ILE A 135 -0.43 -10.14 -0.04
N LEU A 136 -1.30 -11.13 -0.17
CA LEU A 136 -2.27 -11.21 -1.26
C LEU A 136 -3.65 -10.86 -0.75
N VAL A 137 -4.19 -9.77 -1.28
CA VAL A 137 -5.51 -9.25 -0.93
C VAL A 137 -6.45 -9.45 -2.11
N LYS A 138 -7.54 -10.17 -1.87
CA LYS A 138 -8.66 -10.27 -2.80
C LYS A 138 -9.54 -9.03 -2.64
N CYS A 139 -9.83 -8.38 -3.74
CA CYS A 139 -10.69 -7.19 -3.82
C CYS A 139 -11.89 -7.52 -4.71
N LYS A 140 -13.10 -7.40 -4.16
CA LYS A 140 -14.34 -7.72 -4.86
C LYS A 140 -15.30 -6.55 -4.83
N GLN A 141 -15.77 -6.15 -6.00
CA GLN A 141 -16.83 -5.15 -6.13
C GLN A 141 -18.17 -5.75 -5.71
N LEU A 142 -18.87 -5.08 -4.80
CA LEU A 142 -20.19 -5.51 -4.30
C LEU A 142 -21.34 -4.76 -4.97
N THR A 143 -21.08 -3.52 -5.39
CA THR A 143 -22.07 -2.68 -6.07
C THR A 143 -21.48 -2.14 -7.35
N SER A 144 -22.11 -2.44 -8.47
CA SER A 144 -21.78 -1.88 -9.77
C SER A 144 -22.99 -1.12 -10.32
N ARG A 145 -22.76 -0.05 -11.07
CA ARG A 145 -23.81 0.58 -11.87
C ARG A 145 -24.33 -0.34 -12.97
N ASP A 146 -23.44 -1.22 -13.46
CA ASP A 146 -23.75 -2.29 -14.40
C ASP A 146 -23.72 -3.61 -13.62
N SER A 147 -24.90 -4.13 -13.25
CA SER A 147 -25.09 -5.32 -12.41
C SER A 147 -24.40 -6.60 -12.93
N ASP A 148 -23.92 -6.60 -14.16
CA ASP A 148 -23.36 -7.76 -14.84
C ASP A 148 -21.83 -7.86 -14.76
N LYS A 149 -21.16 -6.88 -14.13
CA LYS A 149 -19.70 -6.86 -14.00
C LYS A 149 -19.28 -6.73 -12.54
N ASN A 150 -19.39 -7.82 -11.79
CA ASN A 150 -18.73 -7.92 -10.50
C ASN A 150 -17.21 -8.05 -10.73
N GLU A 151 -16.51 -6.94 -10.70
CA GLU A 151 -15.06 -6.94 -10.85
C GLU A 151 -14.40 -7.53 -9.60
N GLU A 152 -13.44 -8.40 -9.83
CA GLU A 152 -12.62 -9.01 -8.78
C GLU A 152 -11.17 -8.94 -9.19
N TYR A 153 -10.31 -8.49 -8.27
CA TYR A 153 -8.88 -8.35 -8.47
C TYR A 153 -8.12 -8.97 -7.32
N LEU A 154 -6.88 -9.38 -7.60
CA LEU A 154 -5.92 -9.80 -6.60
C LEU A 154 -4.81 -8.75 -6.51
N LEU A 155 -4.64 -8.16 -5.33
CA LEU A 155 -3.69 -7.09 -5.06
C LEU A 155 -2.51 -7.67 -4.28
N TYR A 156 -1.29 -7.36 -4.71
CA TYR A 156 -0.06 -7.82 -4.08
C TYR A 156 0.65 -6.67 -3.37
N TYR A 157 0.93 -6.88 -2.09
CA TYR A 157 1.70 -5.95 -1.26
C TYR A 157 2.96 -6.63 -0.77
N SER A 158 4.11 -6.09 -1.08
CA SER A 158 5.41 -6.61 -0.64
C SER A 158 5.96 -5.76 0.48
N LYS A 159 6.60 -6.39 1.45
CA LYS A 159 7.32 -5.70 2.52
C LYS A 159 8.35 -4.74 1.91
N ASP A 160 8.45 -3.53 2.44
CA ASP A 160 9.35 -2.45 1.99
C ASP A 160 9.08 -1.86 0.59
N PHE A 161 8.19 -2.46 -0.22
CA PHE A 161 7.79 -1.91 -1.52
C PHE A 161 6.35 -1.40 -1.52
N GLY A 162 5.52 -1.89 -0.59
CA GLY A 162 4.10 -1.61 -0.55
C GLY A 162 3.37 -2.32 -1.68
N PHE A 163 2.37 -1.67 -2.27
CA PHE A 163 1.68 -2.21 -3.44
C PHE A 163 2.67 -2.44 -4.58
N VAL A 164 2.70 -3.65 -5.11
CA VAL A 164 3.61 -4.03 -6.20
C VAL A 164 2.88 -4.40 -7.48
N GLY A 165 1.56 -4.56 -7.44
CA GLY A 165 0.74 -4.77 -8.62
C GLY A 165 -0.50 -5.60 -8.36
N ASN A 166 -1.25 -5.84 -9.42
CA ASN A 166 -2.49 -6.59 -9.37
C ASN A 166 -2.69 -7.46 -10.61
N VAL A 167 -3.54 -8.47 -10.44
CA VAL A 167 -4.01 -9.34 -11.50
C VAL A 167 -5.54 -9.41 -11.48
N ASP A 168 -6.13 -9.80 -12.60
CA ASP A 168 -7.53 -10.15 -12.69
C ASP A 168 -7.81 -11.57 -12.15
N ASN A 169 -9.06 -12.02 -12.24
CA ASN A 169 -9.48 -13.37 -11.84
C ASN A 169 -8.82 -14.49 -12.65
N GLU A 170 -8.39 -14.21 -13.87
CA GLU A 170 -7.69 -15.14 -14.75
C GLU A 170 -6.18 -15.13 -14.51
N LYS A 171 -5.72 -14.35 -13.53
CA LYS A 171 -4.30 -14.11 -13.20
C LYS A 171 -3.50 -13.38 -14.28
N ASN A 172 -4.17 -12.63 -15.17
CA ASN A 172 -3.49 -11.72 -16.07
C ASN A 172 -2.99 -10.51 -15.30
N VAL A 173 -1.73 -10.15 -15.49
CA VAL A 173 -1.14 -8.97 -14.82
C VAL A 173 -1.73 -7.71 -15.41
N LEU A 174 -2.48 -6.97 -14.59
CA LEU A 174 -3.08 -5.69 -14.96
C LEU A 174 -2.10 -4.54 -14.75
N SER A 175 -1.46 -4.50 -13.60
CA SER A 175 -0.40 -3.53 -13.33
C SER A 175 0.71 -4.13 -12.48
N TYR A 176 1.92 -3.56 -12.60
CA TYR A 176 3.06 -3.97 -11.76
C TYR A 176 4.06 -2.85 -11.57
N LEU A 177 4.68 -2.83 -10.40
CA LEU A 177 5.77 -1.92 -10.08
C LEU A 177 6.99 -2.27 -10.93
N LYS A 178 7.34 -1.37 -11.85
CA LYS A 178 8.47 -1.53 -12.77
C LYS A 178 9.78 -1.11 -12.14
N GLU A 179 9.80 0.07 -11.52
CA GLU A 179 10.99 0.62 -10.87
C GLU A 179 10.63 1.63 -9.78
N ILE A 180 11.59 1.89 -8.89
CA ILE A 180 11.54 2.97 -7.91
C ILE A 180 12.72 3.88 -8.19
N LYS A 181 12.46 5.17 -8.39
CA LYS A 181 13.48 6.21 -8.54
C LYS A 181 13.56 7.02 -7.26
N LEU A 182 14.77 7.24 -6.76
CA LEU A 182 14.98 8.23 -5.71
C LEU A 182 14.88 9.62 -6.34
N ASN A 183 14.00 10.45 -5.83
CA ASN A 183 13.95 11.85 -6.21
C ASN A 183 15.10 12.58 -5.53
N THR A 184 16.26 12.59 -6.18
CA THR A 184 17.51 13.13 -5.62
C THR A 184 17.59 14.65 -5.65
N LYS A 185 16.59 15.35 -6.23
CA LYS A 185 16.64 16.81 -6.35
C LYS A 185 15.31 17.48 -6.02
N LYS A 186 15.32 18.30 -5.00
CA LYS A 186 14.42 19.43 -4.85
C LYS A 186 14.66 20.38 -6.05
N GLY A 187 13.89 20.27 -7.13
CA GLY A 187 13.94 21.31 -8.15
C GLY A 187 13.95 20.88 -9.63
N ASP A 188 14.15 19.63 -9.98
CA ASP A 188 14.15 19.27 -11.40
C ASP A 188 12.70 19.03 -11.88
N LYS A 189 12.19 19.99 -12.66
CA LYS A 189 10.98 19.84 -13.46
C LYS A 189 11.12 18.56 -14.28
N ILE A 190 10.20 17.62 -14.11
CA ILE A 190 10.10 16.44 -14.96
C ILE A 190 9.92 16.92 -16.39
N SER A 191 11.01 16.91 -17.16
CA SER A 191 10.97 17.21 -18.59
C SER A 191 10.26 16.05 -19.28
N THR A 192 9.03 16.25 -19.68
CA THR A 192 8.34 15.37 -20.60
C THR A 192 8.93 15.58 -21.99
N LYS A 193 9.73 14.62 -22.43
CA LYS A 193 9.96 14.38 -23.86
C LYS A 193 9.06 13.27 -24.35
#